data_a6b1d13bcf93d6a652e9a77e5c30e2df
#
_entry.id   a6b1d13bcf93d6a652e9a77e5c30e2df
#
_cell.length_a   1.000
_cell.length_b   1.000
_cell.length_c   1.000
_cell.angle_alpha   90.00
_cell.angle_beta   90.00
_cell.angle_gamma   90.00
#
_symmetry.space_group_name_H-M   'P 1'
#
loop_
_entity.id
_entity.type
_entity.pdbx_description
1 polymer ?
#
loop_
_entity_poly.entity_id
_entity_poly.type
_entity_poly.pdbx_seq_one_letter_code
_entity_poly.pdbx_strand_id
1 'polypeptide(L)'
;MPAYRSRTTTHGRNMAGARGLWRATGMKDSDFGKPIIAVVNSFTQFVPGHVHLKDLGQLVAREIEAAGGVAKEFNTIAVDDGIAMGHDGMLYSLPSREIIADSVEYMVNAHCADAMVCISNCDKITPGMLNAAMRLNIPAVFVSGGPMEAGKVVLHGKTVALDLVDAMVAAADEAVSDADVQAIERSACPTCGSCSGMFTANSMNCLTEALGLSLPGNGSTLATHSDRKRLFVEAGHLIVDLARRYYEQEDESVLPRSIATKEAFENAMSLDIAMGGSTNTVLHILAAAYEGGIDFGMEDIDRLSRKVPCLSKVAPAKSDVHMEDVHRAGGIMRILGELDRGGLLNRDCGTVHATTLGDAIDRWDITRTNSETVREFFRAAPGGVPTQVAFSQSSRWDDLDTDGEKGVIRSVEHPFSKDGGLAVLYGNIALDGCIVKTAGVDESILKFSGPAVVFESQDAAVKGILGNEVKAGDVVVIRYEGPKGGPGMQEMLYPTSYLKSKGLGKACALITDGRFSGGTSGLSIGHASPEAAQGGAIGLVRQGDMIEIDIPNRTIHLAVSDAELAARRHEQEALGWKPAVARKRNVTTALKAYAAFAASADKGAVRILPE
;
A
#
# COMPACT_ATOMS: atom_id res chain seq x y z
N MET A 1 -36.87 -4.34 3.53
CA MET A 1 -36.03 -3.17 3.20
C MET A 1 -35.30 -2.74 4.45
N PRO A 2 -33.98 -2.79 4.49
CA PRO A 2 -33.25 -2.21 5.60
C PRO A 2 -33.55 -0.72 5.67
N ALA A 3 -33.81 -0.21 6.85
CA ALA A 3 -34.01 1.23 7.01
C ALA A 3 -32.67 1.94 6.98
N TYR A 4 -32.60 3.17 6.43
CA TYR A 4 -31.44 4.02 6.59
C TYR A 4 -30.99 4.07 8.05
N ARG A 5 -29.72 3.87 8.33
CA ARG A 5 -29.12 3.92 9.68
C ARG A 5 -29.36 5.30 10.32
N SER A 6 -29.26 6.35 9.48
CA SER A 6 -29.47 7.74 9.87
C SER A 6 -30.86 8.01 10.46
N ARG A 7 -31.86 7.15 10.20
CA ARG A 7 -33.18 7.25 10.84
C ARG A 7 -33.11 7.22 12.38
N THR A 8 -32.09 6.53 12.93
CA THR A 8 -31.83 6.51 14.37
C THR A 8 -31.72 7.91 14.98
N THR A 9 -31.13 8.85 14.25
CA THR A 9 -30.88 10.23 14.73
C THR A 9 -31.80 11.26 14.08
N THR A 10 -32.50 10.90 12.99
CA THR A 10 -33.32 11.83 12.20
C THR A 10 -34.82 11.65 12.37
N HIS A 11 -35.30 10.52 12.92
CA HIS A 11 -36.72 10.20 13.02
C HIS A 11 -37.20 10.04 14.47
N GLY A 12 -38.50 10.24 14.65
CA GLY A 12 -39.16 10.07 15.94
C GLY A 12 -39.10 11.31 16.86
N ARG A 13 -40.11 11.44 17.73
CA ARG A 13 -40.24 12.62 18.63
C ARG A 13 -39.03 12.73 19.58
N ASN A 14 -38.55 11.61 20.09
CA ASN A 14 -37.41 11.57 21.03
C ASN A 14 -36.09 12.06 20.44
N MET A 15 -35.95 12.06 19.09
CA MET A 15 -34.78 12.56 18.40
C MET A 15 -34.85 14.05 18.04
N ALA A 16 -35.73 14.82 18.64
CA ALA A 16 -35.81 16.26 18.41
C ALA A 16 -34.51 16.99 18.74
N GLY A 17 -33.81 16.60 19.79
CA GLY A 17 -32.50 17.15 20.14
C GLY A 17 -31.44 16.86 19.07
N ALA A 18 -31.33 15.62 18.61
CA ALA A 18 -30.42 15.23 17.54
C ALA A 18 -30.69 15.99 16.22
N ARG A 19 -31.98 16.12 15.84
CA ARG A 19 -32.38 16.94 14.68
C ARG A 19 -32.03 18.41 14.85
N GLY A 20 -32.16 18.95 16.06
CA GLY A 20 -31.70 20.31 16.35
C GLY A 20 -30.23 20.52 16.08
N LEU A 21 -29.39 19.55 16.50
CA LEU A 21 -27.96 19.57 16.24
C LEU A 21 -27.63 19.36 14.72
N TRP A 22 -28.35 18.46 14.05
CA TRP A 22 -28.21 18.31 12.59
C TRP A 22 -28.53 19.61 11.84
N ARG A 23 -29.57 20.37 12.27
CA ARG A 23 -29.87 21.70 11.71
C ARG A 23 -28.73 22.68 11.97
N ALA A 24 -28.12 22.67 13.14
CA ALA A 24 -26.98 23.51 13.46
C ALA A 24 -25.73 23.18 12.58
N THR A 25 -25.67 21.99 12.02
CA THR A 25 -24.65 21.61 10.99
C THR A 25 -25.08 21.93 9.55
N GLY A 26 -26.19 22.66 9.34
CA GLY A 26 -26.66 23.12 8.05
C GLY A 26 -27.73 22.25 7.38
N MET A 27 -28.24 21.16 8.00
CA MET A 27 -29.33 20.36 7.42
C MET A 27 -30.63 21.14 7.42
N LYS A 28 -31.33 21.08 6.29
CA LYS A 28 -32.66 21.70 6.07
C LYS A 28 -33.79 20.67 6.27
N ASP A 29 -35.02 21.13 6.35
CA ASP A 29 -36.19 20.24 6.46
C ASP A 29 -36.26 19.22 5.32
N SER A 30 -35.89 19.61 4.09
CA SER A 30 -35.86 18.77 2.90
C SER A 30 -34.76 17.69 2.91
N ASP A 31 -33.86 17.73 3.87
CA ASP A 31 -32.74 16.78 3.94
C ASP A 31 -33.05 15.58 4.84
N PHE A 32 -34.01 15.75 5.75
CA PHE A 32 -34.43 14.64 6.61
C PHE A 32 -35.16 13.56 5.77
N GLY A 33 -34.66 12.35 5.84
CA GLY A 33 -35.13 11.22 5.04
C GLY A 33 -34.28 10.85 3.85
N LYS A 34 -33.30 11.69 3.47
CA LYS A 34 -32.24 11.35 2.51
C LYS A 34 -31.14 10.55 3.20
N PRO A 35 -30.36 9.74 2.45
CA PRO A 35 -29.17 9.08 3.00
C PRO A 35 -28.12 10.10 3.45
N ILE A 36 -27.56 9.90 4.64
CA ILE A 36 -26.42 10.68 5.14
C ILE A 36 -25.14 9.93 4.74
N ILE A 37 -24.36 10.57 3.89
CA ILE A 37 -23.12 10.02 3.34
C ILE A 37 -21.92 10.65 4.09
N ALA A 38 -21.09 9.83 4.70
CA ALA A 38 -19.84 10.25 5.29
C ALA A 38 -18.80 10.50 4.18
N VAL A 39 -18.28 11.72 4.09
CA VAL A 39 -17.08 12.00 3.29
C VAL A 39 -15.89 11.85 4.22
N VAL A 40 -15.25 10.67 4.15
CA VAL A 40 -14.11 10.31 4.98
C VAL A 40 -12.86 10.82 4.29
N ASN A 41 -12.40 11.99 4.69
CA ASN A 41 -11.23 12.64 4.14
C ASN A 41 -9.98 12.40 5.02
N SER A 42 -8.82 12.67 4.48
CA SER A 42 -7.53 12.58 5.18
C SER A 42 -6.61 13.77 4.88
N PHE A 43 -7.21 14.93 4.62
CA PHE A 43 -6.47 16.17 4.39
C PHE A 43 -5.51 16.48 5.55
N THR A 44 -4.29 16.81 5.21
CA THR A 44 -3.27 17.38 6.11
C THR A 44 -2.23 18.14 5.33
N GLN A 45 -1.56 19.08 5.98
CA GLN A 45 -0.41 19.81 5.41
C GLN A 45 0.93 19.09 5.64
N PHE A 46 0.95 17.99 6.39
CA PHE A 46 2.14 17.19 6.68
C PHE A 46 2.49 16.16 5.60
N VAL A 47 1.60 15.89 4.65
CA VAL A 47 1.74 14.80 3.67
C VAL A 47 1.56 15.34 2.26
N PRO A 48 2.58 15.29 1.38
CA PRO A 48 2.48 15.79 -0.01
C PRO A 48 1.30 15.21 -0.78
N GLY A 49 1.00 13.93 -0.54
CA GLY A 49 -0.16 13.23 -1.12
C GLY A 49 -1.52 13.72 -0.64
N HIS A 50 -1.58 14.55 0.41
CA HIS A 50 -2.82 14.95 1.08
C HIS A 50 -3.08 16.46 1.13
N VAL A 51 -2.10 17.29 0.77
CA VAL A 51 -2.23 18.76 0.83
C VAL A 51 -3.37 19.32 -0.02
N HIS A 52 -3.76 18.63 -1.09
CA HIS A 52 -4.82 19.02 -2.02
C HIS A 52 -6.18 18.41 -1.69
N LEU A 53 -6.28 17.49 -0.72
CA LEU A 53 -7.51 16.73 -0.47
C LEU A 53 -8.63 17.55 0.17
N LYS A 54 -8.32 18.70 0.78
CA LYS A 54 -9.33 19.58 1.38
C LYS A 54 -10.41 20.00 0.37
N ASP A 55 -9.98 20.50 -0.78
CA ASP A 55 -10.89 20.98 -1.81
C ASP A 55 -11.61 19.82 -2.51
N LEU A 56 -10.99 18.64 -2.55
CA LEU A 56 -11.56 17.43 -3.13
C LEU A 56 -12.69 16.86 -2.26
N GLY A 57 -12.58 16.92 -0.94
CA GLY A 57 -13.69 16.60 -0.04
C GLY A 57 -14.91 17.49 -0.26
N GLN A 58 -14.69 18.79 -0.43
CA GLN A 58 -15.76 19.73 -0.74
C GLN A 58 -16.35 19.51 -2.15
N LEU A 59 -15.57 19.06 -3.13
CA LEU A 59 -16.07 18.66 -4.45
C LEU A 59 -17.01 17.46 -4.32
N VAL A 60 -16.57 16.39 -3.66
CA VAL A 60 -17.38 15.18 -3.45
C VAL A 60 -18.66 15.51 -2.68
N ALA A 61 -18.58 16.36 -1.65
CA ALA A 61 -19.76 16.77 -0.87
C ALA A 61 -20.83 17.45 -1.75
N ARG A 62 -20.42 18.37 -2.64
CA ARG A 62 -21.34 19.01 -3.60
C ARG A 62 -21.99 18.01 -4.55
N GLU A 63 -21.23 17.03 -5.04
CA GLU A 63 -21.73 16.02 -5.97
C GLU A 63 -22.70 15.03 -5.29
N ILE A 64 -22.46 14.69 -4.02
CA ILE A 64 -23.39 13.91 -3.19
C ILE A 64 -24.72 14.68 -3.02
N GLU A 65 -24.65 15.97 -2.71
CA GLU A 65 -25.84 16.81 -2.56
C GLU A 65 -26.59 16.95 -3.90
N ALA A 66 -25.89 17.13 -5.01
CA ALA A 66 -26.47 17.16 -6.36
C ALA A 66 -27.17 15.85 -6.74
N ALA A 67 -26.65 14.71 -6.28
CA ALA A 67 -27.26 13.38 -6.48
C ALA A 67 -28.43 13.10 -5.50
N GLY A 68 -28.69 14.01 -4.54
CA GLY A 68 -29.81 13.93 -3.61
C GLY A 68 -29.51 13.22 -2.29
N GLY A 69 -28.23 13.08 -1.91
CA GLY A 69 -27.76 12.68 -0.60
C GLY A 69 -27.55 13.88 0.34
N VAL A 70 -27.10 13.61 1.55
CA VAL A 70 -26.62 14.60 2.52
C VAL A 70 -25.18 14.29 2.85
N ALA A 71 -24.25 15.17 2.46
CA ALA A 71 -22.84 14.98 2.72
C ALA A 71 -22.46 15.49 4.12
N LYS A 72 -21.65 14.69 4.83
CA LYS A 72 -21.02 15.09 6.10
C LYS A 72 -19.55 14.70 6.08
N GLU A 73 -18.67 15.69 5.98
CA GLU A 73 -17.24 15.50 5.90
C GLU A 73 -16.58 15.50 7.28
N PHE A 74 -15.61 14.62 7.45
CA PHE A 74 -14.64 14.65 8.55
C PHE A 74 -13.27 14.18 8.07
N ASN A 75 -12.22 14.52 8.82
CA ASN A 75 -10.86 14.08 8.52
C ASN A 75 -10.37 13.06 9.54
N THR A 76 -9.74 11.99 9.06
CA THR A 76 -8.86 11.16 9.87
C THR A 76 -7.41 11.68 9.79
N ILE A 77 -6.52 11.10 10.60
CA ILE A 77 -5.10 11.42 10.56
C ILE A 77 -4.43 10.85 9.31
N ALA A 78 -3.29 11.43 8.94
CA ALA A 78 -2.37 10.87 7.96
C ALA A 78 -0.94 11.10 8.42
N VAL A 79 -0.11 10.04 8.41
CA VAL A 79 1.33 10.07 8.70
C VAL A 79 2.07 9.90 7.37
N ASP A 80 3.09 10.72 7.13
CA ASP A 80 3.95 10.60 5.95
C ASP A 80 5.10 9.64 6.23
N ASP A 81 5.14 8.52 5.51
CA ASP A 81 6.19 7.51 5.66
C ASP A 81 7.55 8.04 5.18
N GLY A 82 7.58 8.87 4.13
CA GLY A 82 8.81 9.43 3.59
C GLY A 82 9.49 10.40 4.56
N ILE A 83 8.70 11.32 5.15
CA ILE A 83 9.20 12.29 6.17
C ILE A 83 9.58 11.57 7.46
N ALA A 84 8.88 10.50 7.83
CA ALA A 84 9.16 9.70 9.03
C ALA A 84 10.32 8.71 8.85
N MET A 85 10.81 8.50 7.63
CA MET A 85 11.83 7.49 7.31
C MET A 85 13.16 7.79 7.99
N GLY A 86 13.75 6.74 8.60
CA GLY A 86 15.10 6.80 9.18
C GLY A 86 15.19 7.37 10.61
N HIS A 87 14.07 7.64 11.26
CA HIS A 87 14.03 8.05 12.67
C HIS A 87 12.81 7.48 13.40
N ASP A 88 12.72 7.68 14.72
CA ASP A 88 11.64 7.13 15.58
C ASP A 88 10.22 7.53 15.16
N GLY A 89 10.04 8.54 14.31
CA GLY A 89 8.75 8.90 13.70
C GLY A 89 8.13 7.75 12.90
N MET A 90 8.96 6.91 12.30
CA MET A 90 8.51 5.77 11.50
C MET A 90 7.79 4.69 12.30
N LEU A 91 7.99 4.64 13.61
CA LEU A 91 7.27 3.73 14.53
C LEU A 91 5.75 4.01 14.54
N TYR A 92 5.34 5.23 14.24
CA TYR A 92 3.93 5.64 14.24
C TYR A 92 3.20 5.33 12.93
N SER A 93 3.93 5.04 11.85
CA SER A 93 3.36 4.81 10.53
C SER A 93 2.36 3.64 10.52
N LEU A 94 2.80 2.41 10.75
CA LEU A 94 1.89 1.24 10.70
C LEU A 94 0.78 1.30 11.77
N PRO A 95 1.04 1.69 13.03
CA PRO A 95 -0.02 1.85 14.02
C PRO A 95 -1.09 2.87 13.62
N SER A 96 -0.76 3.88 12.81
CA SER A 96 -1.74 4.85 12.32
C SER A 96 -2.85 4.21 11.48
N ARG A 97 -2.59 3.10 10.77
CA ARG A 97 -3.59 2.33 10.03
C ARG A 97 -4.76 1.92 10.95
N GLU A 98 -4.44 1.43 12.14
CA GLU A 98 -5.44 1.00 13.11
C GLU A 98 -6.23 2.20 13.69
N ILE A 99 -5.55 3.29 13.96
CA ILE A 99 -6.20 4.53 14.45
C ILE A 99 -7.11 5.14 13.38
N ILE A 100 -6.69 5.10 12.12
CA ILE A 100 -7.51 5.55 10.99
C ILE A 100 -8.79 4.70 10.92
N ALA A 101 -8.67 3.38 10.95
CA ALA A 101 -9.82 2.47 10.93
C ALA A 101 -10.77 2.75 12.09
N ASP A 102 -10.26 2.89 13.31
CA ASP A 102 -11.05 3.21 14.50
C ASP A 102 -11.74 4.56 14.35
N SER A 103 -11.02 5.62 13.92
CA SER A 103 -11.61 6.96 13.80
C SER A 103 -12.78 6.99 12.82
N VAL A 104 -12.68 6.25 11.71
CA VAL A 104 -13.77 6.12 10.73
C VAL A 104 -14.95 5.36 11.34
N GLU A 105 -14.68 4.23 11.98
CA GLU A 105 -15.71 3.42 12.65
C GLU A 105 -16.44 4.23 13.72
N TYR A 106 -15.72 4.97 14.57
CA TYR A 106 -16.32 5.84 15.59
C TYR A 106 -17.24 6.88 14.99
N MET A 107 -16.79 7.62 13.98
CA MET A 107 -17.57 8.69 13.35
C MET A 107 -18.81 8.15 12.65
N VAL A 108 -18.67 7.09 11.88
CA VAL A 108 -19.76 6.49 11.11
C VAL A 108 -20.81 5.85 12.02
N ASN A 109 -20.38 5.10 13.05
CA ASN A 109 -21.30 4.43 13.97
C ASN A 109 -21.98 5.40 14.92
N ALA A 110 -21.25 6.35 15.53
CA ALA A 110 -21.82 7.31 16.47
C ALA A 110 -22.86 8.23 15.81
N HIS A 111 -22.67 8.59 14.54
CA HIS A 111 -23.57 9.48 13.80
C HIS A 111 -24.52 8.72 12.86
N CYS A 112 -24.44 7.40 12.82
CA CYS A 112 -25.29 6.52 12.01
C CYS A 112 -25.30 6.92 10.52
N ALA A 113 -24.13 7.19 9.94
CA ALA A 113 -24.04 7.42 8.49
C ALA A 113 -24.45 6.18 7.71
N ASP A 114 -25.08 6.38 6.55
CA ASP A 114 -25.64 5.30 5.72
C ASP A 114 -24.64 4.70 4.74
N ALA A 115 -23.72 5.50 4.25
CA ALA A 115 -22.69 5.10 3.30
C ALA A 115 -21.49 6.03 3.42
N MET A 116 -20.38 5.73 2.74
CA MET A 116 -19.18 6.56 2.82
C MET A 116 -18.41 6.64 1.50
N VAL A 117 -17.80 7.81 1.26
CA VAL A 117 -16.74 8.00 0.26
C VAL A 117 -15.41 8.14 1.00
N CYS A 118 -14.44 7.28 0.69
CA CYS A 118 -13.12 7.27 1.29
C CYS A 118 -12.13 8.02 0.39
N ILE A 119 -11.67 9.20 0.84
CA ILE A 119 -10.68 10.03 0.15
C ILE A 119 -9.33 9.84 0.82
N SER A 120 -8.51 8.96 0.27
CA SER A 120 -7.20 8.58 0.78
C SER A 120 -6.12 8.84 -0.27
N ASN A 121 -4.86 8.64 0.07
CA ASN A 121 -3.80 8.63 -0.94
C ASN A 121 -2.52 7.89 -0.50
N CYS A 122 -2.01 8.14 0.71
CA CYS A 122 -0.74 7.59 1.16
C CYS A 122 -0.84 6.25 1.90
N ASP A 123 0.31 5.70 2.23
CA ASP A 123 0.64 4.32 2.58
C ASP A 123 -0.30 3.63 3.57
N LYS A 124 -0.63 4.27 4.69
CA LYS A 124 -1.42 3.65 5.77
C LYS A 124 -2.86 4.11 5.77
N ILE A 125 -3.16 5.17 5.01
CA ILE A 125 -4.47 5.80 5.00
C ILE A 125 -5.46 4.97 4.17
N THR A 126 -5.06 4.60 2.95
CA THR A 126 -5.89 3.73 2.10
C THR A 126 -6.21 2.40 2.79
N PRO A 127 -5.23 1.64 3.33
CA PRO A 127 -5.55 0.41 4.04
C PRO A 127 -6.30 0.64 5.36
N GLY A 128 -6.08 1.75 6.08
CA GLY A 128 -6.84 2.07 7.29
C GLY A 128 -8.33 2.31 6.99
N MET A 129 -8.63 3.05 5.93
CA MET A 129 -10.01 3.24 5.46
C MET A 129 -10.61 1.94 4.91
N LEU A 130 -9.80 1.08 4.25
CA LEU A 130 -10.25 -0.23 3.78
C LEU A 130 -10.62 -1.15 4.95
N ASN A 131 -9.81 -1.19 6.00
CA ASN A 131 -10.13 -1.91 7.23
C ASN A 131 -11.48 -1.44 7.81
N ALA A 132 -11.72 -0.12 7.87
CA ALA A 132 -12.99 0.43 8.34
C ALA A 132 -14.16 0.04 7.42
N ALA A 133 -13.99 0.06 6.10
CA ALA A 133 -15.02 -0.36 5.14
C ALA A 133 -15.40 -1.83 5.33
N MET A 134 -14.41 -2.69 5.54
CA MET A 134 -14.62 -4.12 5.78
C MET A 134 -15.30 -4.37 7.15
N ARG A 135 -14.98 -3.61 8.21
CA ARG A 135 -15.66 -3.68 9.51
C ARG A 135 -17.11 -3.25 9.44
N LEU A 136 -17.35 -2.05 8.89
CA LEU A 136 -18.65 -1.40 8.85
C LEU A 136 -19.63 -2.07 7.91
N ASN A 137 -19.15 -2.58 6.78
CA ASN A 137 -19.94 -3.24 5.72
C ASN A 137 -21.20 -2.44 5.30
N ILE A 138 -21.02 -1.14 5.09
CA ILE A 138 -22.01 -0.23 4.49
C ILE A 138 -21.51 0.18 3.11
N PRO A 139 -22.35 0.62 2.17
CA PRO A 139 -21.90 1.02 0.84
C PRO A 139 -20.72 1.99 0.92
N ALA A 140 -19.67 1.72 0.19
CA ALA A 140 -18.43 2.49 0.24
C ALA A 140 -17.80 2.60 -1.16
N VAL A 141 -17.26 3.79 -1.48
CA VAL A 141 -16.48 4.05 -2.70
C VAL A 141 -15.16 4.68 -2.31
N PHE A 142 -14.06 4.18 -2.91
CA PHE A 142 -12.72 4.75 -2.72
C PHE A 142 -12.36 5.65 -3.89
N VAL A 143 -11.82 6.82 -3.59
CA VAL A 143 -11.23 7.74 -4.56
C VAL A 143 -9.96 8.33 -3.99
N SER A 144 -8.81 8.01 -4.59
CA SER A 144 -7.52 8.48 -4.08
C SER A 144 -7.14 9.85 -4.63
N GLY A 145 -6.24 10.55 -3.91
CA GLY A 145 -5.69 11.84 -4.35
C GLY A 145 -4.85 11.75 -5.62
N GLY A 146 -4.35 10.58 -5.96
CA GLY A 146 -3.56 10.28 -7.15
C GLY A 146 -2.06 10.37 -6.95
N PRO A 147 -1.26 9.74 -7.84
CA PRO A 147 0.19 9.83 -7.84
C PRO A 147 0.67 11.23 -8.26
N MET A 148 1.84 11.65 -7.74
CA MET A 148 2.54 12.83 -8.24
C MET A 148 3.21 12.54 -9.59
N GLU A 149 3.59 13.60 -10.29
CA GLU A 149 4.43 13.51 -11.48
C GLU A 149 5.86 13.06 -11.10
N ALA A 150 6.55 12.35 -11.99
CA ALA A 150 7.96 12.03 -11.79
C ALA A 150 8.81 13.31 -11.77
N GLY A 151 9.76 13.37 -10.85
CA GLY A 151 10.75 14.45 -10.81
C GLY A 151 11.64 14.43 -12.05
N LYS A 152 12.12 15.60 -12.49
CA LYS A 152 13.06 15.71 -13.61
C LYS A 152 14.12 16.76 -13.27
N VAL A 153 15.38 16.40 -13.46
CA VAL A 153 16.52 17.31 -13.25
C VAL A 153 17.51 17.17 -14.39
N VAL A 154 18.23 18.25 -14.72
CA VAL A 154 19.36 18.21 -15.66
C VAL A 154 20.64 18.08 -14.85
N LEU A 155 21.28 16.90 -14.91
CA LEU A 155 22.58 16.63 -14.30
C LEU A 155 23.61 16.38 -15.40
N HIS A 156 24.71 17.12 -15.37
CA HIS A 156 25.82 16.97 -16.34
C HIS A 156 25.35 16.98 -17.81
N GLY A 157 24.36 17.85 -18.12
CA GLY A 157 23.79 18.00 -19.47
C GLY A 157 22.80 16.93 -19.91
N LYS A 158 22.39 16.02 -19.02
CA LYS A 158 21.36 15.00 -19.29
C LYS A 158 20.14 15.21 -18.40
N THR A 159 18.96 15.10 -18.96
CA THR A 159 17.71 15.05 -18.18
C THR A 159 17.55 13.66 -17.59
N VAL A 160 17.38 13.61 -16.28
CA VAL A 160 17.18 12.37 -15.50
C VAL A 160 15.81 12.44 -14.82
N ALA A 161 15.03 11.38 -14.93
CA ALA A 161 13.81 11.20 -14.14
C ALA A 161 14.19 10.77 -12.72
N LEU A 162 13.45 11.23 -11.72
CA LEU A 162 13.76 11.04 -10.31
C LEU A 162 12.52 10.73 -9.49
N ASP A 163 12.78 10.09 -8.36
CA ASP A 163 11.81 9.98 -7.27
C ASP A 163 12.47 10.25 -5.89
N LEU A 164 11.72 10.08 -4.82
CA LEU A 164 12.19 10.26 -3.43
C LEU A 164 13.42 9.38 -3.11
N VAL A 165 13.45 8.14 -3.64
CA VAL A 165 14.54 7.19 -3.35
C VAL A 165 15.84 7.64 -3.98
N ASP A 166 15.79 8.25 -5.17
CA ASP A 166 16.98 8.79 -5.83
C ASP A 166 17.63 9.91 -5.00
N ALA A 167 16.82 10.76 -4.36
CA ALA A 167 17.33 11.78 -3.44
C ALA A 167 18.01 11.15 -2.21
N MET A 168 17.41 10.10 -1.62
CA MET A 168 18.00 9.41 -0.47
C MET A 168 19.30 8.67 -0.83
N VAL A 169 19.35 8.01 -1.99
CA VAL A 169 20.54 7.28 -2.46
C VAL A 169 21.65 8.27 -2.79
N ALA A 170 21.34 9.37 -3.49
CA ALA A 170 22.34 10.40 -3.82
C ALA A 170 22.94 11.04 -2.56
N ALA A 171 22.11 11.34 -1.55
CA ALA A 171 22.58 11.89 -0.28
C ALA A 171 23.45 10.92 0.55
N ALA A 172 23.31 9.61 0.31
CA ALA A 172 24.11 8.56 0.97
C ALA A 172 25.44 8.25 0.24
N ASP A 173 25.63 8.73 -0.98
CA ASP A 173 26.82 8.50 -1.79
C ASP A 173 27.80 9.67 -1.70
N GLU A 174 28.91 9.47 -0.99
CA GLU A 174 29.97 10.49 -0.82
C GLU A 174 30.63 10.93 -2.16
N ALA A 175 30.42 10.20 -3.24
CA ALA A 175 30.92 10.57 -4.57
C ALA A 175 30.02 11.59 -5.28
N VAL A 176 28.78 11.79 -4.82
CA VAL A 176 27.84 12.79 -5.36
C VAL A 176 28.10 14.13 -4.70
N SER A 177 28.25 15.18 -5.50
CA SER A 177 28.49 16.53 -4.95
C SER A 177 27.27 17.08 -4.20
N ASP A 178 27.49 17.92 -3.17
CA ASP A 178 26.41 18.61 -2.46
C ASP A 178 25.51 19.43 -3.39
N ALA A 179 26.07 19.97 -4.47
CA ALA A 179 25.32 20.72 -5.48
C ALA A 179 24.36 19.81 -6.27
N ASP A 180 24.81 18.61 -6.64
CA ASP A 180 23.97 17.63 -7.33
C ASP A 180 22.89 17.07 -6.39
N VAL A 181 23.24 16.74 -5.14
CA VAL A 181 22.27 16.34 -4.10
C VAL A 181 21.18 17.40 -3.95
N GLN A 182 21.55 18.67 -3.86
CA GLN A 182 20.60 19.78 -3.72
C GLN A 182 19.72 19.96 -4.98
N ALA A 183 20.26 19.72 -6.17
CA ALA A 183 19.49 19.77 -7.41
C ALA A 183 18.48 18.62 -7.49
N ILE A 184 18.88 17.41 -7.08
CA ILE A 184 18.00 16.23 -6.99
C ILE A 184 16.90 16.46 -5.97
N GLU A 185 17.22 16.88 -4.75
CA GLU A 185 16.26 17.17 -3.67
C GLU A 185 15.15 18.13 -4.12
N ARG A 186 15.50 19.20 -4.80
CA ARG A 186 14.54 20.21 -5.30
C ARG A 186 13.62 19.70 -6.40
N SER A 187 13.98 18.59 -7.04
CA SER A 187 13.30 18.08 -8.23
C SER A 187 12.57 16.76 -8.02
N ALA A 188 12.94 16.01 -6.97
CA ALA A 188 12.48 14.62 -6.76
C ALA A 188 10.96 14.50 -6.51
N CYS A 189 10.34 15.50 -5.87
CA CYS A 189 8.91 15.50 -5.53
C CYS A 189 8.25 16.80 -6.03
N PRO A 190 7.96 16.95 -7.33
CA PRO A 190 7.62 18.25 -7.92
C PRO A 190 6.17 18.68 -7.68
N THR A 191 5.24 17.74 -7.40
CA THR A 191 3.82 18.07 -7.34
C THR A 191 3.13 17.50 -6.09
N CYS A 192 1.89 17.91 -5.84
CA CYS A 192 1.02 17.16 -4.93
C CYS A 192 0.77 15.76 -5.51
N GLY A 193 0.42 14.83 -4.63
CA GLY A 193 0.19 13.43 -4.99
C GLY A 193 0.97 12.47 -4.09
N SER A 194 0.64 11.18 -4.16
CA SER A 194 1.45 10.11 -3.58
C SER A 194 2.76 9.95 -4.37
N CYS A 195 3.60 8.98 -4.01
CA CYS A 195 4.86 8.76 -4.73
C CYS A 195 4.66 8.59 -6.24
N SER A 196 5.65 8.97 -7.06
CA SER A 196 5.59 8.77 -8.52
C SER A 196 5.87 7.33 -8.96
N GLY A 197 6.52 6.52 -8.12
CA GLY A 197 6.81 5.10 -8.39
C GLY A 197 5.78 4.13 -7.79
N MET A 198 6.01 2.82 -7.95
CA MET A 198 5.17 1.75 -7.39
C MET A 198 5.60 1.43 -5.96
N PHE A 199 5.40 2.38 -5.07
CA PHE A 199 5.56 2.24 -3.63
C PHE A 199 4.22 1.84 -2.99
N THR A 200 4.19 1.72 -1.67
CA THR A 200 3.01 1.21 -0.94
C THR A 200 1.74 2.03 -1.22
N ALA A 201 1.85 3.36 -1.25
CA ALA A 201 0.73 4.26 -1.52
C ALA A 201 0.03 3.94 -2.84
N ASN A 202 0.80 3.92 -3.94
CA ASN A 202 0.26 3.63 -5.27
C ASN A 202 -0.18 2.18 -5.39
N SER A 203 0.57 1.22 -4.82
CA SER A 203 0.15 -0.18 -4.79
C SER A 203 -1.24 -0.31 -4.18
N MET A 204 -1.49 0.25 -2.99
CA MET A 204 -2.80 0.17 -2.34
C MET A 204 -3.91 0.89 -3.14
N ASN A 205 -3.61 2.05 -3.76
CA ASN A 205 -4.57 2.75 -4.61
C ASN A 205 -4.92 1.94 -5.88
N CYS A 206 -3.98 1.18 -6.43
CA CYS A 206 -4.21 0.24 -7.53
C CYS A 206 -5.03 -0.98 -7.06
N LEU A 207 -4.74 -1.51 -5.87
CA LEU A 207 -5.44 -2.68 -5.34
C LEU A 207 -6.92 -2.40 -5.07
N THR A 208 -7.31 -1.16 -4.71
CA THR A 208 -8.73 -0.80 -4.57
C THR A 208 -9.51 -0.90 -5.88
N GLU A 209 -8.86 -0.71 -7.05
CA GLU A 209 -9.48 -0.97 -8.36
C GLU A 209 -9.71 -2.49 -8.56
N ALA A 210 -8.71 -3.31 -8.28
CA ALA A 210 -8.80 -4.77 -8.45
C ALA A 210 -9.78 -5.42 -7.45
N LEU A 211 -9.92 -4.83 -6.24
CA LEU A 211 -10.94 -5.22 -5.26
C LEU A 211 -12.36 -4.80 -5.69
N GLY A 212 -12.52 -3.99 -6.73
CA GLY A 212 -13.81 -3.51 -7.19
C GLY A 212 -14.38 -2.34 -6.39
N LEU A 213 -13.63 -1.70 -5.50
CA LEU A 213 -14.08 -0.61 -4.61
C LEU A 213 -13.78 0.80 -5.11
N SER A 214 -13.06 0.93 -6.24
CA SER A 214 -12.71 2.21 -6.88
C SER A 214 -13.11 2.23 -8.35
N LEU A 215 -13.13 3.43 -8.93
CA LEU A 215 -13.32 3.66 -10.36
C LEU A 215 -12.03 3.37 -11.16
N PRO A 216 -12.14 2.94 -12.44
CA PRO A 216 -10.99 2.76 -13.31
C PRO A 216 -10.16 4.03 -13.47
N GLY A 217 -8.84 3.88 -13.33
CA GLY A 217 -7.88 4.98 -13.34
C GLY A 217 -7.59 5.59 -11.98
N ASN A 218 -8.21 5.07 -10.91
CA ASN A 218 -7.97 5.55 -9.55
C ASN A 218 -6.49 5.49 -9.14
N GLY A 219 -5.81 4.38 -9.42
CA GLY A 219 -4.41 4.18 -9.03
C GLY A 219 -3.40 4.86 -9.93
N SER A 220 -3.74 5.21 -11.18
CA SER A 220 -2.75 5.62 -12.18
C SER A 220 -2.87 7.06 -12.69
N THR A 221 -4.06 7.69 -12.62
CA THR A 221 -4.23 9.08 -13.08
C THR A 221 -3.51 10.05 -12.14
N LEU A 222 -2.68 10.94 -12.69
CA LEU A 222 -1.92 11.92 -11.89
C LEU A 222 -2.81 12.86 -11.07
N ALA A 223 -2.38 13.24 -9.87
CA ALA A 223 -3.08 14.16 -8.98
C ALA A 223 -3.30 15.53 -9.62
N THR A 224 -2.35 15.99 -10.41
CA THR A 224 -2.36 17.30 -11.09
C THR A 224 -3.22 17.31 -12.35
N HIS A 225 -3.54 16.14 -12.95
CA HIS A 225 -4.23 16.10 -14.24
C HIS A 225 -5.74 16.34 -14.11
N SER A 226 -6.30 17.17 -15.00
CA SER A 226 -7.71 17.57 -15.01
C SER A 226 -8.69 16.39 -15.11
N ASP A 227 -8.32 15.30 -15.80
CA ASP A 227 -9.16 14.13 -15.98
C ASP A 227 -9.44 13.39 -14.64
N ARG A 228 -8.56 13.56 -13.66
CA ARG A 228 -8.80 12.98 -12.35
C ARG A 228 -10.03 13.56 -11.65
N LYS A 229 -10.41 14.80 -11.95
CA LYS A 229 -11.62 15.43 -11.40
C LYS A 229 -12.86 14.57 -11.64
N ARG A 230 -12.94 13.87 -12.79
CA ARG A 230 -14.04 12.98 -13.13
C ARG A 230 -14.26 11.91 -12.06
N LEU A 231 -13.18 11.32 -11.52
CA LEU A 231 -13.28 10.25 -10.53
C LEU A 231 -13.98 10.72 -9.25
N PHE A 232 -13.73 11.97 -8.82
CA PHE A 232 -14.36 12.56 -7.64
C PHE A 232 -15.84 12.90 -7.88
N VAL A 233 -16.16 13.41 -9.05
CA VAL A 233 -17.55 13.69 -9.47
C VAL A 233 -18.34 12.39 -9.53
N GLU A 234 -17.84 11.39 -10.23
CA GLU A 234 -18.49 10.08 -10.36
C GLU A 234 -18.65 9.38 -9.00
N ALA A 235 -17.62 9.42 -8.12
CA ALA A 235 -17.71 8.83 -6.79
C ALA A 235 -18.82 9.44 -5.94
N GLY A 236 -19.01 10.76 -6.02
CA GLY A 236 -20.09 11.47 -5.30
C GLY A 236 -21.49 11.05 -5.74
N HIS A 237 -21.70 10.87 -7.03
CA HIS A 237 -22.98 10.38 -7.58
C HIS A 237 -23.17 8.88 -7.28
N LEU A 238 -22.14 8.07 -7.51
CA LEU A 238 -22.18 6.62 -7.36
C LEU A 238 -22.53 6.21 -5.93
N ILE A 239 -21.96 6.85 -4.91
CA ILE A 239 -22.24 6.46 -3.51
C ILE A 239 -23.70 6.66 -3.12
N VAL A 240 -24.37 7.68 -3.67
CA VAL A 240 -25.80 7.90 -3.42
C VAL A 240 -26.63 6.81 -4.09
N ASP A 241 -26.25 6.39 -5.31
CA ASP A 241 -26.90 5.28 -6.01
C ASP A 241 -26.73 3.96 -5.22
N LEU A 242 -25.51 3.63 -4.80
CA LEU A 242 -25.23 2.42 -4.02
C LEU A 242 -26.00 2.42 -2.69
N ALA A 243 -26.11 3.56 -2.01
CA ALA A 243 -26.91 3.68 -0.81
C ALA A 243 -28.39 3.39 -1.08
N ARG A 244 -28.96 3.94 -2.16
CA ARG A 244 -30.35 3.65 -2.55
C ARG A 244 -30.55 2.19 -2.93
N ARG A 245 -29.66 1.60 -3.70
CA ARG A 245 -29.72 0.18 -4.06
C ARG A 245 -29.79 -0.69 -2.80
N TYR A 246 -28.91 -0.46 -1.84
CA TYR A 246 -28.93 -1.24 -0.59
C TYR A 246 -30.18 -0.98 0.24
N TYR A 247 -30.48 0.28 0.57
CA TYR A 247 -31.56 0.58 1.52
C TYR A 247 -32.97 0.57 0.92
N GLU A 248 -33.13 0.89 -0.37
CA GLU A 248 -34.44 0.99 -1.02
C GLU A 248 -34.76 -0.22 -1.90
N GLN A 249 -33.76 -0.98 -2.37
CA GLN A 249 -33.91 -2.11 -3.27
C GLN A 249 -33.43 -3.45 -2.67
N GLU A 250 -32.92 -3.44 -1.43
CA GLU A 250 -32.38 -4.63 -0.73
C GLU A 250 -31.21 -5.31 -1.47
N ASP A 251 -30.44 -4.52 -2.24
CA ASP A 251 -29.32 -5.02 -3.02
C ASP A 251 -28.05 -5.11 -2.16
N GLU A 252 -27.80 -6.27 -1.59
CA GLU A 252 -26.60 -6.54 -0.78
C GLU A 252 -25.32 -6.69 -1.62
N SER A 253 -25.43 -6.81 -2.94
CA SER A 253 -24.27 -6.95 -3.83
C SER A 253 -23.37 -5.69 -3.84
N VAL A 254 -23.88 -4.55 -3.39
CA VAL A 254 -23.14 -3.28 -3.30
C VAL A 254 -22.35 -3.10 -2.02
N LEU A 255 -22.43 -4.03 -1.09
CA LEU A 255 -21.70 -3.95 0.19
C LEU A 255 -20.23 -4.33 0.02
N PRO A 256 -19.30 -3.72 0.78
CA PRO A 256 -17.87 -4.01 0.69
C PRO A 256 -17.52 -5.49 0.80
N ARG A 257 -18.12 -6.26 1.70
CA ARG A 257 -17.85 -7.70 1.86
C ARG A 257 -18.45 -8.56 0.74
N SER A 258 -19.48 -8.06 0.04
CA SER A 258 -20.04 -8.72 -1.14
C SER A 258 -19.20 -8.47 -2.40
N ILE A 259 -18.52 -7.33 -2.48
CA ILE A 259 -17.62 -6.94 -3.57
C ILE A 259 -16.23 -7.53 -3.33
N ALA A 260 -15.62 -7.22 -2.19
CA ALA A 260 -14.28 -7.69 -1.81
C ALA A 260 -14.35 -9.10 -1.20
N THR A 261 -14.76 -10.09 -2.02
CA THR A 261 -14.78 -11.51 -1.68
C THR A 261 -13.37 -12.09 -1.68
N LYS A 262 -13.21 -13.38 -1.31
CA LYS A 262 -11.92 -14.07 -1.40
C LYS A 262 -11.33 -13.98 -2.81
N GLU A 263 -12.14 -14.18 -3.83
CA GLU A 263 -11.75 -14.10 -5.24
C GLU A 263 -11.30 -12.69 -5.63
N ALA A 264 -11.93 -11.65 -5.09
CA ALA A 264 -11.50 -10.27 -5.29
C ALA A 264 -10.15 -9.98 -4.59
N PHE A 265 -9.91 -10.55 -3.41
CA PHE A 265 -8.60 -10.50 -2.74
C PHE A 265 -7.53 -11.25 -3.55
N GLU A 266 -7.86 -12.37 -4.17
CA GLU A 266 -6.97 -13.09 -5.10
C GLU A 266 -6.66 -12.23 -6.34
N ASN A 267 -7.63 -11.54 -6.91
CA ASN A 267 -7.44 -10.60 -8.02
C ASN A 267 -6.51 -9.44 -7.63
N ALA A 268 -6.73 -8.85 -6.47
CA ALA A 268 -5.90 -7.76 -5.96
C ALA A 268 -4.45 -8.22 -5.73
N MET A 269 -4.26 -9.39 -5.13
CA MET A 269 -2.92 -9.95 -4.91
C MET A 269 -2.24 -10.35 -6.23
N SER A 270 -2.99 -10.89 -7.20
CA SER A 270 -2.48 -11.18 -8.54
C SER A 270 -2.02 -9.91 -9.25
N LEU A 271 -2.76 -8.80 -9.14
CA LEU A 271 -2.35 -7.49 -9.63
C LEU A 271 -1.03 -7.04 -8.97
N ASP A 272 -0.93 -7.12 -7.64
CA ASP A 272 0.26 -6.69 -6.90
C ASP A 272 1.52 -7.47 -7.32
N ILE A 273 1.38 -8.78 -7.47
CA ILE A 273 2.43 -9.67 -7.97
C ILE A 273 2.83 -9.32 -9.41
N ALA A 274 1.85 -9.07 -10.29
CA ALA A 274 2.09 -8.77 -11.70
C ALA A 274 2.76 -7.42 -11.93
N MET A 275 2.49 -6.43 -11.09
CA MET A 275 3.09 -5.09 -11.20
C MET A 275 4.33 -4.90 -10.33
N GLY A 276 4.78 -5.94 -9.59
CA GLY A 276 5.92 -5.86 -8.69
C GLY A 276 5.71 -4.81 -7.59
N GLY A 277 4.53 -4.85 -6.95
CA GLY A 277 4.12 -3.91 -5.93
C GLY A 277 4.96 -3.96 -4.65
N SER A 278 4.53 -3.23 -3.64
CA SER A 278 5.24 -3.15 -2.36
C SER A 278 4.99 -4.39 -1.50
N THR A 279 6.00 -4.89 -0.80
CA THR A 279 5.82 -5.96 0.20
C THR A 279 4.86 -5.56 1.33
N ASN A 280 4.71 -4.26 1.59
CA ASN A 280 3.77 -3.75 2.60
C ASN A 280 2.31 -4.02 2.25
N THR A 281 1.97 -4.16 0.97
CA THR A 281 0.61 -4.53 0.54
C THR A 281 0.16 -5.85 1.11
N VAL A 282 1.09 -6.80 1.29
CA VAL A 282 0.81 -8.09 1.95
C VAL A 282 0.24 -7.86 3.34
N LEU A 283 0.87 -7.01 4.17
CA LEU A 283 0.33 -6.67 5.51
C LEU A 283 -1.07 -6.06 5.43
N HIS A 284 -1.30 -5.20 4.44
CA HIS A 284 -2.54 -4.44 4.35
C HIS A 284 -3.70 -5.25 3.80
N ILE A 285 -3.44 -6.13 2.85
CA ILE A 285 -4.43 -7.06 2.31
C ILE A 285 -4.83 -8.10 3.36
N LEU A 286 -3.86 -8.68 4.08
CA LEU A 286 -4.14 -9.60 5.18
C LEU A 286 -4.97 -8.93 6.29
N ALA A 287 -4.65 -7.67 6.62
CA ALA A 287 -5.41 -6.91 7.61
C ALA A 287 -6.86 -6.66 7.15
N ALA A 288 -7.07 -6.25 5.91
CA ALA A 288 -8.40 -6.01 5.36
C ALA A 288 -9.23 -7.31 5.29
N ALA A 289 -8.60 -8.42 4.91
CA ALA A 289 -9.24 -9.74 4.92
C ALA A 289 -9.67 -10.14 6.33
N TYR A 290 -8.77 -9.98 7.32
CA TYR A 290 -9.08 -10.23 8.74
C TYR A 290 -10.27 -9.40 9.22
N GLU A 291 -10.28 -8.09 8.96
CA GLU A 291 -11.35 -7.18 9.37
C GLU A 291 -12.69 -7.48 8.69
N GLY A 292 -12.65 -8.04 7.49
CA GLY A 292 -13.83 -8.48 6.75
C GLY A 292 -14.31 -9.89 7.10
N GLY A 293 -13.52 -10.66 7.84
CA GLY A 293 -13.76 -12.09 8.06
C GLY A 293 -13.61 -12.94 6.79
N ILE A 294 -12.74 -12.49 5.86
CA ILE A 294 -12.46 -13.19 4.60
C ILE A 294 -11.33 -14.19 4.83
N ASP A 295 -11.53 -15.43 4.43
CA ASP A 295 -10.55 -16.52 4.53
C ASP A 295 -9.48 -16.39 3.42
N PHE A 296 -8.59 -15.42 3.60
CA PHE A 296 -7.45 -15.15 2.72
C PHE A 296 -6.17 -14.99 3.55
N GLY A 297 -5.12 -15.74 3.21
CA GLY A 297 -3.90 -15.82 4.01
C GLY A 297 -2.61 -15.95 3.21
N MET A 298 -1.51 -16.17 3.92
CA MET A 298 -0.16 -16.31 3.35
C MET A 298 -0.05 -17.46 2.35
N GLU A 299 -0.80 -18.56 2.55
CA GLU A 299 -0.83 -19.69 1.63
C GLU A 299 -1.45 -19.32 0.27
N ASP A 300 -2.50 -18.47 0.27
CA ASP A 300 -3.08 -17.96 -0.97
C ASP A 300 -2.07 -17.07 -1.72
N ILE A 301 -1.34 -16.22 -1.00
CA ILE A 301 -0.30 -15.35 -1.57
C ILE A 301 0.83 -16.18 -2.18
N ASP A 302 1.31 -17.21 -1.48
CA ASP A 302 2.34 -18.13 -2.02
C ASP A 302 1.84 -18.83 -3.29
N ARG A 303 0.63 -19.38 -3.25
CA ARG A 303 0.00 -20.05 -4.39
C ARG A 303 -0.10 -19.13 -5.62
N LEU A 304 -0.53 -17.88 -5.43
CA LEU A 304 -0.65 -16.89 -6.50
C LEU A 304 0.73 -16.49 -7.02
N SER A 305 1.70 -16.26 -6.14
CA SER A 305 3.06 -15.83 -6.51
C SER A 305 3.81 -16.84 -7.39
N ARG A 306 3.41 -18.11 -7.36
CA ARG A 306 3.97 -19.17 -8.22
C ARG A 306 3.35 -19.23 -9.61
N LYS A 307 2.22 -18.57 -9.84
CA LYS A 307 1.44 -18.65 -11.08
C LYS A 307 1.43 -17.34 -11.87
N VAL A 308 1.42 -16.23 -11.16
CA VAL A 308 1.27 -14.91 -11.74
C VAL A 308 2.62 -14.38 -12.19
N PRO A 309 2.81 -14.07 -13.49
CA PRO A 309 4.06 -13.50 -14.00
C PRO A 309 4.20 -12.03 -13.65
N CYS A 310 5.43 -11.50 -13.69
CA CYS A 310 5.69 -10.07 -13.57
C CYS A 310 5.47 -9.39 -14.93
N LEU A 311 4.42 -8.58 -15.04
CA LEU A 311 3.99 -7.93 -16.28
C LEU A 311 4.41 -6.46 -16.38
N SER A 312 4.74 -5.82 -15.27
CA SER A 312 5.19 -4.43 -15.24
C SER A 312 6.30 -4.24 -14.20
N LYS A 313 7.29 -3.42 -14.53
CA LYS A 313 8.33 -2.96 -13.59
C LYS A 313 8.34 -1.45 -13.58
N VAL A 314 8.08 -0.89 -12.42
CA VAL A 314 7.99 0.55 -12.16
C VAL A 314 9.04 0.93 -11.12
N ALA A 315 9.47 2.18 -11.06
CA ALA A 315 10.43 2.62 -10.05
C ALA A 315 10.00 2.16 -8.64
N PRO A 316 10.90 1.61 -7.84
CA PRO A 316 12.35 1.56 -8.00
C PRO A 316 12.88 0.32 -8.76
N ALA A 317 12.02 -0.62 -9.17
CA ALA A 317 12.45 -1.84 -9.90
C ALA A 317 12.97 -1.52 -11.30
N LYS A 318 12.49 -0.44 -11.91
CA LYS A 318 12.96 0.15 -13.16
C LYS A 318 12.91 1.66 -13.05
N SER A 319 14.03 2.31 -12.88
CA SER A 319 14.18 3.72 -12.48
C SER A 319 13.66 4.75 -13.51
N ASP A 320 13.46 4.34 -14.75
CA ASP A 320 12.99 5.19 -15.85
C ASP A 320 11.48 5.03 -16.15
N VAL A 321 10.75 4.27 -15.33
CA VAL A 321 9.30 4.04 -15.47
C VAL A 321 8.57 4.46 -14.20
N HIS A 322 7.58 5.34 -14.35
CA HIS A 322 6.78 5.88 -13.24
C HIS A 322 5.27 5.65 -13.47
N MET A 323 4.44 6.09 -12.54
CA MET A 323 2.98 5.88 -12.64
C MET A 323 2.35 6.58 -13.86
N GLU A 324 2.92 7.69 -14.31
CA GLU A 324 2.51 8.36 -15.54
C GLU A 324 2.68 7.48 -16.79
N ASP A 325 3.71 6.63 -16.82
CA ASP A 325 3.95 5.68 -17.89
C ASP A 325 3.00 4.49 -17.82
N VAL A 326 2.71 4.00 -16.61
CA VAL A 326 1.69 2.96 -16.38
C VAL A 326 0.32 3.46 -16.85
N HIS A 327 -0.03 4.72 -16.55
CA HIS A 327 -1.27 5.32 -17.03
C HIS A 327 -1.35 5.35 -18.56
N ARG A 328 -0.29 5.84 -19.22
CA ARG A 328 -0.17 5.86 -20.69
C ARG A 328 -0.32 4.48 -21.31
N ALA A 329 0.11 3.43 -20.61
CA ALA A 329 0.01 2.04 -21.04
C ALA A 329 -1.38 1.42 -20.80
N GLY A 330 -2.36 2.16 -20.29
CA GLY A 330 -3.73 1.70 -20.02
C GLY A 330 -4.01 1.41 -18.55
N GLY A 331 -3.09 1.75 -17.66
CA GLY A 331 -3.28 1.67 -16.21
C GLY A 331 -3.60 0.26 -15.70
N ILE A 332 -4.31 0.22 -14.60
CA ILE A 332 -4.61 -1.03 -13.87
C ILE A 332 -5.53 -1.95 -14.69
N MET A 333 -6.50 -1.40 -15.39
CA MET A 333 -7.41 -2.20 -16.21
C MET A 333 -6.70 -2.95 -17.35
N ARG A 334 -5.57 -2.42 -17.86
CA ARG A 334 -4.74 -3.14 -18.83
C ARG A 334 -3.97 -4.28 -18.19
N ILE A 335 -3.41 -4.11 -16.98
CA ILE A 335 -2.73 -5.21 -16.27
C ILE A 335 -3.72 -6.31 -15.94
N LEU A 336 -4.91 -5.97 -15.41
CA LEU A 336 -5.98 -6.92 -15.14
C LEU A 336 -6.45 -7.61 -16.44
N GLY A 337 -6.51 -6.88 -17.55
CA GLY A 337 -6.83 -7.43 -18.87
C GLY A 337 -5.81 -8.48 -19.34
N GLU A 338 -4.51 -8.28 -19.07
CA GLU A 338 -3.48 -9.28 -19.37
C GLU A 338 -3.60 -10.50 -18.47
N LEU A 339 -3.83 -10.31 -17.16
CA LEU A 339 -4.07 -11.41 -16.22
C LEU A 339 -5.28 -12.24 -16.62
N ASP A 340 -6.35 -11.58 -17.09
CA ASP A 340 -7.55 -12.23 -17.60
C ASP A 340 -7.27 -13.06 -18.88
N ARG A 341 -6.48 -12.53 -19.82
CA ARG A 341 -6.02 -13.29 -21.00
C ARG A 341 -5.25 -14.54 -20.61
N GLY A 342 -4.48 -14.45 -19.54
CA GLY A 342 -3.73 -15.58 -18.99
C GLY A 342 -4.55 -16.56 -18.17
N GLY A 343 -5.85 -16.33 -17.95
CA GLY A 343 -6.69 -17.16 -17.07
C GLY A 343 -6.27 -17.06 -15.59
N LEU A 344 -5.73 -15.92 -15.17
CA LEU A 344 -5.18 -15.69 -13.84
C LEU A 344 -6.05 -14.73 -12.99
N LEU A 345 -7.29 -14.51 -13.43
CA LEU A 345 -8.22 -13.55 -12.82
C LEU A 345 -9.61 -14.15 -12.65
N ASN A 346 -10.28 -13.79 -11.55
CA ASN A 346 -11.69 -14.13 -11.29
C ASN A 346 -12.57 -12.99 -11.84
N ARG A 347 -13.14 -13.17 -13.03
CA ARG A 347 -13.92 -12.14 -13.76
C ARG A 347 -15.25 -11.76 -13.12
N ASP A 348 -15.87 -12.71 -12.40
CA ASP A 348 -17.25 -12.59 -11.92
C ASP A 348 -17.37 -11.79 -10.61
N CYS A 349 -16.24 -11.30 -10.05
CA CYS A 349 -16.25 -10.44 -8.88
C CYS A 349 -17.02 -9.15 -9.16
N GLY A 350 -17.89 -8.74 -8.22
CA GLY A 350 -18.64 -7.48 -8.30
C GLY A 350 -17.73 -6.25 -8.20
N THR A 351 -18.22 -5.11 -8.70
CA THR A 351 -17.56 -3.82 -8.53
C THR A 351 -18.58 -2.72 -8.19
N VAL A 352 -18.13 -1.62 -7.62
CA VAL A 352 -19.00 -0.46 -7.33
C VAL A 352 -19.54 0.22 -8.59
N HIS A 353 -18.91 0.02 -9.78
CA HIS A 353 -19.19 0.78 -11.00
C HIS A 353 -19.61 -0.08 -12.20
N ALA A 354 -19.49 -1.39 -12.12
CA ALA A 354 -19.91 -2.34 -13.14
C ALA A 354 -20.47 -3.59 -12.48
N THR A 355 -21.22 -4.40 -13.23
CA THR A 355 -21.80 -5.65 -12.70
C THR A 355 -20.71 -6.61 -12.29
N THR A 356 -19.69 -6.77 -13.14
CA THR A 356 -18.53 -7.63 -12.86
C THR A 356 -17.22 -6.91 -13.17
N LEU A 357 -16.12 -7.41 -12.61
CA LEU A 357 -14.77 -6.96 -12.96
C LEU A 357 -14.46 -7.26 -14.44
N GLY A 358 -14.98 -8.37 -14.97
CA GLY A 358 -14.86 -8.72 -16.39
C GLY A 358 -15.48 -7.66 -17.31
N ASP A 359 -16.69 -7.19 -16.99
CA ASP A 359 -17.36 -6.10 -17.74
C ASP A 359 -16.54 -4.80 -17.67
N ALA A 360 -15.96 -4.51 -16.50
CA ALA A 360 -15.09 -3.35 -16.32
C ALA A 360 -13.83 -3.44 -17.19
N ILE A 361 -13.16 -4.58 -17.21
CA ILE A 361 -11.97 -4.82 -18.04
C ILE A 361 -12.31 -4.70 -19.52
N ASP A 362 -13.38 -5.34 -20.00
CA ASP A 362 -13.78 -5.30 -21.41
C ASP A 362 -14.08 -3.87 -21.88
N ARG A 363 -14.57 -3.02 -20.98
CA ARG A 363 -14.84 -1.60 -21.26
C ARG A 363 -13.60 -0.71 -21.19
N TRP A 364 -12.66 -0.96 -20.25
CA TRP A 364 -11.59 -0.04 -19.90
C TRP A 364 -10.18 -0.47 -20.33
N ASP A 365 -9.95 -1.74 -20.69
CA ASP A 365 -8.67 -2.17 -21.25
C ASP A 365 -8.51 -1.58 -22.66
N ILE A 366 -7.51 -0.70 -22.83
CA ILE A 366 -7.23 0.02 -24.09
C ILE A 366 -6.92 -0.88 -25.28
N THR A 367 -6.65 -2.17 -25.03
CA THR A 367 -6.40 -3.17 -26.10
C THR A 367 -7.64 -3.96 -26.48
N ARG A 368 -8.74 -3.82 -25.72
CA ARG A 368 -10.03 -4.46 -25.97
C ARG A 368 -11.07 -3.46 -26.43
N THR A 369 -11.09 -2.28 -25.80
CA THR A 369 -12.11 -1.26 -26.07
C THR A 369 -11.84 -0.49 -27.37
N ASN A 370 -12.92 -0.17 -28.08
CA ASN A 370 -12.90 0.77 -29.20
C ASN A 370 -13.35 2.19 -28.80
N SER A 371 -13.56 2.43 -27.50
CA SER A 371 -14.01 3.73 -26.98
C SER A 371 -12.89 4.77 -27.06
N GLU A 372 -13.05 5.77 -27.92
CA GLU A 372 -12.11 6.89 -28.00
C GLU A 372 -12.06 7.67 -26.68
N THR A 373 -13.18 7.79 -25.97
CA THR A 373 -13.22 8.45 -24.65
C THR A 373 -12.32 7.76 -23.64
N VAL A 374 -12.29 6.42 -23.61
CA VAL A 374 -11.40 5.65 -22.73
C VAL A 374 -9.95 5.81 -23.16
N ARG A 375 -9.68 5.72 -24.46
CA ARG A 375 -8.32 5.88 -25.00
C ARG A 375 -7.79 7.29 -24.72
N GLU A 376 -8.61 8.32 -24.88
CA GLU A 376 -8.25 9.70 -24.59
C GLU A 376 -7.98 9.92 -23.09
N PHE A 377 -8.75 9.27 -22.20
CA PHE A 377 -8.51 9.31 -20.77
C PHE A 377 -7.09 8.80 -20.40
N PHE A 378 -6.65 7.71 -21.01
CA PHE A 378 -5.31 7.15 -20.74
C PHE A 378 -4.16 7.91 -21.44
N ARG A 379 -4.45 8.90 -22.29
CA ARG A 379 -3.45 9.85 -22.82
C ARG A 379 -3.09 10.97 -21.86
N ALA A 380 -3.69 11.05 -20.67
CA ALA A 380 -3.33 12.06 -19.69
C ALA A 380 -1.82 12.02 -19.37
N ALA A 381 -1.15 13.14 -19.55
CA ALA A 381 0.30 13.28 -19.47
C ALA A 381 0.70 14.24 -18.34
N PRO A 382 1.93 14.12 -17.78
CA PRO A 382 2.43 15.08 -16.81
C PRO A 382 2.55 16.48 -17.43
N GLY A 383 2.26 17.51 -16.64
CA GLY A 383 2.43 18.91 -17.04
C GLY A 383 3.86 19.40 -16.98
N GLY A 384 4.69 18.74 -16.17
CA GLY A 384 6.10 19.09 -15.99
C GLY A 384 6.33 20.40 -15.22
N VAL A 385 5.31 20.89 -14.52
CA VAL A 385 5.37 22.15 -13.75
C VAL A 385 5.16 21.85 -12.26
N PRO A 386 6.08 22.22 -11.37
CA PRO A 386 5.92 22.05 -9.94
C PRO A 386 4.65 22.75 -9.42
N THR A 387 3.77 22.00 -8.74
CA THR A 387 2.50 22.54 -8.22
C THR A 387 1.90 21.67 -7.12
N GLN A 388 1.20 22.29 -6.17
CA GLN A 388 0.37 21.61 -5.15
C GLN A 388 -1.13 21.67 -5.51
N VAL A 389 -1.49 22.19 -6.70
CA VAL A 389 -2.88 22.38 -7.11
C VAL A 389 -3.35 21.18 -7.92
N ALA A 390 -4.36 20.48 -7.39
CA ALA A 390 -5.02 19.38 -8.10
C ALA A 390 -5.67 19.89 -9.40
N PHE A 391 -5.70 19.02 -10.43
CA PHE A 391 -6.39 19.25 -11.70
C PHE A 391 -5.90 20.47 -12.50
N SER A 392 -4.70 20.98 -12.19
CA SER A 392 -4.14 22.19 -12.82
C SER A 392 -3.45 21.92 -14.16
N GLN A 393 -3.30 20.65 -14.55
CA GLN A 393 -2.62 20.21 -15.76
C GLN A 393 -3.59 19.52 -16.73
N SER A 394 -3.35 19.63 -18.04
CA SER A 394 -4.19 19.02 -19.07
C SER A 394 -3.39 18.49 -20.26
N SER A 395 -2.09 18.28 -20.09
CA SER A 395 -1.20 17.74 -21.12
C SER A 395 -1.65 16.35 -21.56
N ARG A 396 -1.37 16.01 -22.83
CA ARG A 396 -1.71 14.72 -23.42
C ARG A 396 -0.50 14.09 -24.11
N TRP A 397 -0.40 12.77 -24.00
CA TRP A 397 0.48 12.00 -24.86
C TRP A 397 -0.08 11.95 -26.29
N ASP A 398 0.79 12.01 -27.29
CA ASP A 398 0.38 11.86 -28.69
C ASP A 398 -0.20 10.46 -28.96
N ASP A 399 0.34 9.44 -28.30
CA ASP A 399 -0.03 8.03 -28.43
C ASP A 399 -0.06 7.29 -27.08
N LEU A 400 -0.70 6.13 -27.07
CA LEU A 400 -0.71 5.19 -25.96
C LEU A 400 0.43 4.16 -26.14
N ASP A 401 0.98 3.66 -25.03
CA ASP A 401 1.87 2.51 -25.05
C ASP A 401 1.02 1.22 -25.05
N THR A 402 0.89 0.62 -26.23
CA THR A 402 0.18 -0.66 -26.41
C THR A 402 1.11 -1.83 -26.72
N ASP A 403 2.43 -1.61 -26.66
CA ASP A 403 3.44 -2.65 -26.92
C ASP A 403 3.44 -3.70 -25.79
N GLY A 404 2.87 -4.87 -26.07
CA GLY A 404 2.82 -5.98 -25.12
C GLY A 404 4.14 -6.76 -25.03
N GLU A 405 5.13 -6.51 -25.90
CA GLU A 405 6.43 -7.22 -25.90
C GLU A 405 7.52 -6.44 -25.14
N LYS A 406 7.60 -5.12 -25.38
CA LYS A 406 8.69 -4.26 -24.86
C LYS A 406 8.19 -3.06 -24.05
N GLY A 407 6.89 -2.81 -24.06
CA GLY A 407 6.28 -1.66 -23.38
C GLY A 407 6.34 -1.74 -21.85
N VAL A 408 5.69 -0.78 -21.23
CA VAL A 408 5.60 -0.64 -19.76
C VAL A 408 4.76 -1.76 -19.15
N ILE A 409 3.65 -2.12 -19.80
CA ILE A 409 2.82 -3.27 -19.43
C ILE A 409 2.97 -4.34 -20.51
N ARG A 410 3.58 -5.45 -20.15
CA ARG A 410 3.85 -6.57 -21.06
C ARG A 410 2.71 -7.57 -21.06
N SER A 411 2.57 -8.29 -22.16
CA SER A 411 1.62 -9.40 -22.25
C SER A 411 2.07 -10.61 -21.44
N VAL A 412 1.13 -11.50 -21.15
CA VAL A 412 1.43 -12.77 -20.43
C VAL A 412 2.37 -13.70 -21.22
N GLU A 413 2.46 -13.53 -22.54
CA GLU A 413 3.41 -14.26 -23.39
C GLU A 413 4.83 -13.70 -23.29
N HIS A 414 4.99 -12.40 -22.96
CA HIS A 414 6.28 -11.70 -22.93
C HIS A 414 6.59 -11.06 -21.58
N PRO A 415 6.35 -11.74 -20.43
CA PRO A 415 6.53 -11.13 -19.12
C PRO A 415 8.00 -10.75 -18.86
N PHE A 416 8.23 -9.87 -17.90
CA PHE A 416 9.58 -9.58 -17.40
C PHE A 416 10.20 -10.80 -16.72
N SER A 417 9.39 -11.59 -16.03
CA SER A 417 9.74 -12.88 -15.44
C SER A 417 8.50 -13.76 -15.35
N LYS A 418 8.67 -15.08 -15.48
CA LYS A 418 7.58 -16.05 -15.33
C LYS A 418 7.14 -16.17 -13.88
N ASP A 419 8.08 -16.03 -12.94
CA ASP A 419 7.79 -15.87 -11.52
C ASP A 419 7.37 -14.42 -11.25
N GLY A 420 6.44 -14.24 -10.33
CA GLY A 420 5.89 -12.95 -9.98
C GLY A 420 6.89 -11.98 -9.36
N GLY A 421 6.46 -10.73 -9.19
CA GLY A 421 7.27 -9.68 -8.58
C GLY A 421 7.45 -9.80 -7.05
N LEU A 422 6.71 -10.72 -6.40
CA LEU A 422 6.78 -11.04 -4.98
C LEU A 422 6.85 -12.54 -4.76
N ALA A 423 7.48 -12.98 -3.67
CA ALA A 423 7.54 -14.37 -3.26
C ALA A 423 7.44 -14.54 -1.75
N VAL A 424 6.77 -15.60 -1.32
CA VAL A 424 6.77 -16.07 0.07
C VAL A 424 7.85 -17.13 0.23
N LEU A 425 8.69 -17.03 1.27
CA LEU A 425 9.65 -18.06 1.63
C LEU A 425 9.29 -18.65 3.00
N TYR A 426 9.50 -19.95 3.15
CA TYR A 426 9.27 -20.69 4.40
C TYR A 426 10.53 -21.43 4.85
N GLY A 427 10.67 -21.63 6.13
CA GLY A 427 11.74 -22.43 6.72
C GLY A 427 11.87 -22.25 8.20
N ASN A 428 12.89 -22.88 8.80
CA ASN A 428 13.07 -22.88 10.25
C ASN A 428 13.34 -21.50 10.86
N ILE A 429 13.70 -20.49 10.07
CA ILE A 429 13.87 -19.11 10.51
C ILE A 429 12.59 -18.28 10.40
N ALA A 430 11.66 -18.68 9.55
CA ALA A 430 10.38 -18.03 9.30
C ALA A 430 9.29 -19.08 9.06
N LEU A 431 8.79 -19.68 10.14
CA LEU A 431 7.83 -20.79 10.09
C LEU A 431 6.48 -20.37 9.47
N ASP A 432 6.02 -19.16 9.78
CA ASP A 432 4.77 -18.61 9.25
C ASP A 432 5.00 -17.78 7.97
N GLY A 433 6.24 -17.84 7.42
CA GLY A 433 6.62 -17.22 6.18
C GLY A 433 7.35 -15.88 6.34
N CYS A 434 7.94 -15.46 5.24
CA CYS A 434 8.53 -14.13 5.05
C CYS A 434 8.38 -13.72 3.58
N ILE A 435 8.54 -12.43 3.27
CA ILE A 435 8.26 -11.87 1.95
C ILE A 435 9.52 -11.29 1.32
N VAL A 436 9.71 -11.54 0.03
CA VAL A 436 10.74 -10.92 -0.79
C VAL A 436 10.14 -10.30 -2.06
N LYS A 437 10.56 -9.07 -2.38
CA LYS A 437 10.23 -8.40 -3.65
C LYS A 437 11.19 -8.91 -4.74
N THR A 438 10.81 -9.96 -5.44
CA THR A 438 11.65 -10.62 -6.46
C THR A 438 11.90 -9.75 -7.69
N ALA A 439 10.96 -8.84 -8.01
CA ALA A 439 11.13 -7.89 -9.11
C ALA A 439 12.39 -7.01 -8.99
N GLY A 440 12.89 -6.81 -7.76
CA GLY A 440 14.10 -6.03 -7.47
C GLY A 440 15.36 -6.84 -7.20
N VAL A 441 15.30 -8.18 -7.29
CA VAL A 441 16.43 -9.08 -7.02
C VAL A 441 17.17 -9.40 -8.33
N ASP A 442 18.50 -9.34 -8.30
CA ASP A 442 19.33 -9.76 -9.43
C ASP A 442 19.30 -11.30 -9.58
N GLU A 443 19.20 -11.80 -10.79
CA GLU A 443 19.10 -13.23 -11.08
C GLU A 443 20.28 -14.05 -10.51
N SER A 444 21.46 -13.45 -10.38
CA SER A 444 22.67 -14.10 -9.86
C SER A 444 22.61 -14.44 -8.36
N ILE A 445 21.68 -13.81 -7.61
CA ILE A 445 21.53 -14.00 -6.16
C ILE A 445 20.13 -14.53 -5.75
N LEU A 446 19.38 -15.10 -6.69
CA LEU A 446 18.12 -15.80 -6.37
C LEU A 446 18.34 -17.03 -5.46
N LYS A 447 19.54 -17.60 -5.49
CA LYS A 447 20.06 -18.55 -4.49
C LYS A 447 21.27 -17.93 -3.81
N PHE A 448 21.20 -17.83 -2.49
CA PHE A 448 22.23 -17.17 -1.69
C PHE A 448 22.50 -17.95 -0.42
N SER A 449 23.74 -18.04 -0.01
CA SER A 449 24.12 -18.61 1.27
C SER A 449 25.27 -17.81 1.86
N GLY A 450 25.18 -17.46 3.13
CA GLY A 450 26.21 -16.67 3.77
C GLY A 450 26.12 -16.65 5.30
N PRO A 451 27.20 -16.21 5.97
CA PRO A 451 27.21 -16.05 7.43
C PRO A 451 26.36 -14.87 7.85
N ALA A 452 25.63 -15.03 8.95
CA ALA A 452 24.81 -13.98 9.55
C ALA A 452 25.65 -12.88 10.19
N VAL A 453 25.33 -11.63 9.87
CA VAL A 453 25.76 -10.45 10.63
C VAL A 453 24.52 -9.87 11.31
N VAL A 454 24.44 -10.04 12.64
CA VAL A 454 23.22 -9.80 13.41
C VAL A 454 23.23 -8.43 14.06
N PHE A 455 22.15 -7.68 13.83
CA PHE A 455 21.87 -6.38 14.47
C PHE A 455 20.50 -6.40 15.16
N GLU A 456 20.42 -5.79 16.33
CA GLU A 456 19.18 -5.77 17.13
C GLU A 456 18.36 -4.47 16.97
N SER A 457 18.67 -3.68 15.93
CA SER A 457 17.92 -2.50 15.50
C SER A 457 18.36 -2.02 14.13
N GLN A 458 17.51 -1.24 13.46
CA GLN A 458 17.88 -0.51 12.25
C GLN A 458 19.11 0.37 12.45
N ASP A 459 19.17 1.12 13.57
CA ASP A 459 20.26 2.05 13.83
C ASP A 459 21.61 1.33 13.99
N ALA A 460 21.60 0.15 14.65
CA ALA A 460 22.78 -0.68 14.76
C ALA A 460 23.23 -1.20 13.39
N ALA A 461 22.28 -1.65 12.55
CA ALA A 461 22.56 -2.13 11.20
C ALA A 461 23.14 -1.00 10.32
N VAL A 462 22.56 0.19 10.35
CA VAL A 462 23.07 1.36 9.63
C VAL A 462 24.51 1.67 10.03
N LYS A 463 24.82 1.71 11.32
CA LYS A 463 26.18 1.94 11.82
C LYS A 463 27.14 0.84 11.36
N GLY A 464 26.75 -0.44 11.45
CA GLY A 464 27.56 -1.57 11.04
C GLY A 464 27.86 -1.56 9.54
N ILE A 465 26.86 -1.26 8.70
CA ILE A 465 27.02 -1.18 7.24
C ILE A 465 27.99 -0.03 6.89
N LEU A 466 27.75 1.17 7.42
CA LEU A 466 28.63 2.32 7.19
C LEU A 466 30.02 2.12 7.77
N GLY A 467 30.14 1.43 8.91
CA GLY A 467 31.38 1.05 9.58
C GLY A 467 32.15 -0.10 8.91
N ASN A 468 31.66 -0.64 7.77
CA ASN A 468 32.24 -1.78 7.05
C ASN A 468 32.31 -3.09 7.86
N GLU A 469 31.40 -3.29 8.81
CA GLU A 469 31.23 -4.56 9.52
C GLU A 469 30.63 -5.64 8.61
N VAL A 470 29.81 -5.22 7.61
CA VAL A 470 29.19 -6.08 6.62
C VAL A 470 30.09 -6.20 5.38
N LYS A 471 30.27 -7.41 4.88
CA LYS A 471 31.12 -7.74 3.72
C LYS A 471 30.33 -8.48 2.64
N ALA A 472 30.88 -8.51 1.44
CA ALA A 472 30.31 -9.34 0.37
C ALA A 472 30.22 -10.82 0.82
N GLY A 473 29.09 -11.44 0.60
CA GLY A 473 28.77 -12.80 1.01
C GLY A 473 27.98 -12.90 2.32
N ASP A 474 27.81 -11.81 3.06
CA ASP A 474 27.10 -11.82 4.35
C ASP A 474 25.58 -11.80 4.17
N VAL A 475 24.88 -12.37 5.16
CA VAL A 475 23.44 -12.21 5.38
C VAL A 475 23.22 -11.29 6.57
N VAL A 476 22.79 -10.07 6.31
CA VAL A 476 22.47 -9.08 7.35
C VAL A 476 21.14 -9.45 8.00
N VAL A 477 21.12 -9.64 9.33
CA VAL A 477 19.92 -9.94 10.10
C VAL A 477 19.59 -8.78 11.01
N ILE A 478 18.43 -8.12 10.76
CA ILE A 478 17.91 -7.05 11.63
C ILE A 478 16.68 -7.58 12.33
N ARG A 479 16.72 -7.69 13.66
CA ARG A 479 15.64 -8.28 14.45
C ARG A 479 15.12 -7.36 15.54
N TYR A 480 13.98 -7.72 16.12
CA TYR A 480 13.22 -6.90 17.08
C TYR A 480 12.70 -5.58 16.47
N GLU A 481 12.45 -5.58 15.17
CA GLU A 481 11.81 -4.47 14.45
C GLU A 481 10.40 -4.83 13.95
N GLY A 482 9.84 -5.93 14.43
CA GLY A 482 8.48 -6.39 14.12
C GLY A 482 7.37 -5.58 14.77
N PRO A 483 6.09 -5.98 14.56
CA PRO A 483 4.91 -5.26 15.07
C PRO A 483 4.97 -5.01 16.57
N LYS A 484 5.32 -6.01 17.35
CA LYS A 484 5.40 -5.94 18.82
C LYS A 484 6.78 -5.50 19.30
N GLY A 485 7.84 -6.06 18.72
CA GLY A 485 9.22 -5.83 19.13
C GLY A 485 9.73 -4.45 18.76
N GLY A 486 9.28 -3.86 17.68
CA GLY A 486 9.65 -2.54 17.19
C GLY A 486 9.47 -1.41 18.21
N PRO A 487 8.31 -1.20 18.84
CA PRO A 487 6.98 -1.54 18.35
C PRO A 487 6.56 -0.66 17.16
N GLY A 488 5.59 -1.14 16.40
CA GLY A 488 5.07 -0.42 15.23
C GLY A 488 5.71 -0.84 13.91
N MET A 489 6.60 -1.85 13.92
CA MET A 489 7.16 -2.46 12.71
C MET A 489 7.67 -1.39 11.73
N GLN A 490 8.67 -0.60 12.16
CA GLN A 490 9.16 0.51 11.34
C GLN A 490 9.59 0.06 9.94
N GLU A 491 9.29 0.87 8.96
CA GLU A 491 9.69 0.66 7.58
C GLU A 491 11.14 1.08 7.39
N MET A 492 11.95 0.18 6.84
CA MET A 492 13.39 0.41 6.69
C MET A 492 13.74 0.61 5.21
N LEU A 493 14.45 1.70 4.92
CA LEU A 493 15.03 1.98 3.61
C LEU A 493 16.54 2.19 3.70
N TYR A 494 17.02 2.85 4.75
CA TYR A 494 18.45 3.17 4.90
C TYR A 494 19.39 1.96 4.88
N PRO A 495 19.12 0.84 5.58
CA PRO A 495 20.03 -0.31 5.50
C PRO A 495 20.24 -0.82 4.07
N THR A 496 19.18 -0.87 3.27
CA THR A 496 19.23 -1.34 1.88
C THR A 496 19.90 -0.31 0.96
N SER A 497 19.61 0.98 1.16
CA SER A 497 20.25 2.07 0.41
C SER A 497 21.76 2.13 0.67
N TYR A 498 22.18 1.96 1.92
CA TYR A 498 23.62 1.95 2.26
C TYR A 498 24.34 0.70 1.79
N LEU A 499 23.72 -0.47 1.79
CA LEU A 499 24.29 -1.65 1.12
C LEU A 499 24.50 -1.37 -0.36
N LYS A 500 23.55 -0.71 -1.02
CA LYS A 500 23.66 -0.34 -2.43
C LYS A 500 24.78 0.68 -2.67
N SER A 501 24.87 1.75 -1.87
CA SER A 501 25.92 2.79 -2.00
C SER A 501 27.33 2.22 -1.74
N LYS A 502 27.46 1.22 -0.88
CA LYS A 502 28.72 0.49 -0.62
C LYS A 502 29.05 -0.58 -1.68
N GLY A 503 28.25 -0.71 -2.75
CA GLY A 503 28.43 -1.74 -3.79
C GLY A 503 28.05 -3.16 -3.35
N LEU A 504 27.40 -3.32 -2.20
CA LEU A 504 27.03 -4.62 -1.63
C LEU A 504 25.62 -5.10 -2.02
N GLY A 505 24.83 -4.28 -2.73
CA GLY A 505 23.43 -4.57 -3.05
C GLY A 505 23.18 -5.85 -3.87
N LYS A 506 24.21 -6.37 -4.58
CA LYS A 506 24.17 -7.67 -5.28
C LYS A 506 25.07 -8.73 -4.64
N ALA A 507 25.68 -8.43 -3.50
CA ALA A 507 26.66 -9.28 -2.85
C ALA A 507 26.27 -9.68 -1.43
N CYS A 508 25.17 -9.17 -0.90
CA CYS A 508 24.63 -9.48 0.43
C CYS A 508 23.14 -9.76 0.34
N ALA A 509 22.64 -10.54 1.30
CA ALA A 509 21.22 -10.64 1.61
C ALA A 509 20.89 -9.89 2.90
N LEU A 510 19.62 -9.47 3.07
CA LEU A 510 19.13 -8.83 4.26
C LEU A 510 17.81 -9.46 4.70
N ILE A 511 17.69 -9.81 5.99
CA ILE A 511 16.52 -10.45 6.58
C ILE A 511 16.07 -9.66 7.80
N THR A 512 14.75 -9.47 7.97
CA THR A 512 14.20 -8.80 9.16
C THR A 512 12.81 -9.33 9.53
N ASP A 513 12.49 -9.26 10.81
CA ASP A 513 11.12 -9.37 11.33
C ASP A 513 10.31 -8.06 11.22
N GLY A 514 10.99 -6.97 10.87
CA GLY A 514 10.40 -5.72 10.45
C GLY A 514 9.96 -5.74 8.98
N ARG A 515 9.88 -4.57 8.35
CA ARG A 515 9.49 -4.41 6.94
C ARG A 515 10.43 -3.46 6.21
N PHE A 516 10.48 -3.63 4.90
CA PHE A 516 11.23 -2.74 4.03
C PHE A 516 10.31 -1.81 3.27
N SER A 517 10.82 -0.62 2.94
CA SER A 517 10.14 0.31 2.05
C SER A 517 9.88 -0.31 0.67
N GLY A 518 8.79 0.07 0.04
CA GLY A 518 8.53 -0.23 -1.37
C GLY A 518 9.66 0.24 -2.31
N GLY A 519 10.47 1.23 -1.86
CA GLY A 519 11.68 1.72 -2.53
C GLY A 519 12.90 0.82 -2.43
N THR A 520 12.83 -0.30 -1.71
CA THR A 520 13.94 -1.22 -1.52
C THR A 520 14.25 -2.03 -2.78
N SER A 521 15.53 -2.22 -3.08
CA SER A 521 16.07 -3.11 -4.11
C SER A 521 17.11 -4.05 -3.51
N GLY A 522 17.45 -5.12 -4.25
CA GLY A 522 18.35 -6.17 -3.78
C GLY A 522 17.64 -7.30 -3.04
N LEU A 523 18.39 -8.28 -2.54
CA LEU A 523 17.86 -9.44 -1.84
C LEU A 523 17.49 -9.07 -0.40
N SER A 524 16.32 -8.45 -0.24
CA SER A 524 15.78 -7.98 1.03
C SER A 524 14.51 -8.73 1.38
N ILE A 525 14.55 -9.48 2.48
CA ILE A 525 13.51 -10.38 2.96
C ILE A 525 12.93 -9.81 4.25
N GLY A 526 11.69 -9.37 4.21
CA GLY A 526 10.98 -8.80 5.35
C GLY A 526 9.91 -9.73 5.92
N HIS A 527 9.25 -9.26 6.98
CA HIS A 527 8.09 -9.90 7.59
C HIS A 527 8.38 -11.32 8.12
N ALA A 528 9.64 -11.63 8.52
CA ALA A 528 9.95 -12.94 9.07
C ALA A 528 9.05 -13.23 10.28
N SER A 529 8.21 -14.25 10.12
CA SER A 529 7.17 -14.59 11.09
C SER A 529 7.33 -16.01 11.62
N PRO A 530 7.11 -16.21 12.93
CA PRO A 530 6.85 -15.20 13.97
C PRO A 530 8.04 -14.25 14.18
N GLU A 531 7.77 -12.99 14.62
CA GLU A 531 8.83 -12.02 14.94
C GLU A 531 9.67 -12.44 16.16
N ALA A 532 10.88 -11.92 16.31
CA ALA A 532 11.78 -12.24 17.45
C ALA A 532 11.11 -12.00 18.80
N ALA A 533 10.39 -10.89 18.97
CA ALA A 533 9.70 -10.55 20.22
C ALA A 533 8.51 -11.46 20.56
N GLN A 534 8.06 -12.28 19.62
CA GLN A 534 7.01 -13.29 19.81
C GLN A 534 7.57 -14.72 19.82
N GLY A 535 8.86 -14.90 20.04
CA GLY A 535 9.50 -16.19 20.08
C GLY A 535 9.89 -16.78 18.72
N GLY A 536 9.90 -15.97 17.67
CA GLY A 536 10.33 -16.38 16.33
C GLY A 536 11.80 -16.76 16.26
N ALA A 537 12.12 -17.73 15.39
CA ALA A 537 13.48 -18.27 15.30
C ALA A 537 14.51 -17.26 14.76
N ILE A 538 14.09 -16.17 14.12
CA ILE A 538 14.98 -15.06 13.81
C ILE A 538 15.67 -14.49 15.06
N GLY A 539 15.00 -14.55 16.23
CA GLY A 539 15.57 -14.20 17.52
C GLY A 539 16.69 -15.14 18.01
N LEU A 540 16.79 -16.34 17.43
CA LEU A 540 17.77 -17.36 17.81
C LEU A 540 19.06 -17.31 16.97
N VAL A 541 19.08 -16.52 15.88
CA VAL A 541 20.25 -16.38 15.00
C VAL A 541 21.41 -15.78 15.78
N ARG A 542 22.59 -16.37 15.66
CA ARG A 542 23.84 -15.87 16.22
C ARG A 542 24.79 -15.40 15.13
N GLN A 543 25.71 -14.54 15.53
CA GLN A 543 26.76 -14.03 14.64
C GLN A 543 27.53 -15.19 14.00
N GLY A 544 27.63 -15.19 12.67
CA GLY A 544 28.35 -16.21 11.89
C GLY A 544 27.53 -17.47 11.56
N ASP A 545 26.30 -17.62 12.03
CA ASP A 545 25.45 -18.74 11.62
C ASP A 545 25.20 -18.68 10.11
N MET A 546 25.25 -19.83 9.45
CA MET A 546 24.97 -19.91 8.00
C MET A 546 23.47 -19.84 7.74
N ILE A 547 23.08 -18.97 6.82
CA ILE A 547 21.70 -18.85 6.35
C ILE A 547 21.68 -19.15 4.85
N GLU A 548 20.75 -20.01 4.45
CA GLU A 548 20.55 -20.45 3.07
C GLU A 548 19.21 -19.92 2.57
N ILE A 549 19.22 -19.27 1.40
CA ILE A 549 18.06 -18.67 0.74
C ILE A 549 17.94 -19.25 -0.64
N ASP A 550 16.78 -19.82 -0.99
CA ASP A 550 16.47 -20.35 -2.31
C ASP A 550 15.09 -19.84 -2.76
N ILE A 551 15.06 -18.71 -3.46
CA ILE A 551 13.83 -18.08 -3.94
C ILE A 551 13.07 -19.00 -4.91
N PRO A 552 13.72 -19.64 -5.91
CA PRO A 552 13.05 -20.58 -6.81
C PRO A 552 12.32 -21.72 -6.07
N ASN A 553 12.90 -22.24 -4.99
CA ASN A 553 12.31 -23.31 -4.19
C ASN A 553 11.47 -22.79 -3.01
N ARG A 554 11.37 -21.45 -2.83
CA ARG A 554 10.58 -20.82 -1.76
C ARG A 554 11.04 -21.21 -0.36
N THR A 555 12.36 -21.36 -0.16
CA THR A 555 12.91 -21.76 1.14
C THR A 555 13.90 -20.76 1.71
N ILE A 556 13.91 -20.67 3.04
CA ILE A 556 14.90 -19.94 3.82
C ILE A 556 15.27 -20.79 5.04
N HIS A 557 16.54 -21.06 5.23
CA HIS A 557 17.00 -22.01 6.22
C HIS A 557 18.17 -21.49 7.04
N LEU A 558 18.07 -21.60 8.36
CA LEU A 558 19.16 -21.40 9.30
C LEU A 558 19.85 -22.76 9.49
N ALA A 559 21.10 -22.89 9.02
CA ALA A 559 21.87 -24.13 9.06
C ALA A 559 22.41 -24.43 10.47
N VAL A 560 21.50 -24.58 11.40
CA VAL A 560 21.75 -24.92 12.80
C VAL A 560 20.88 -26.12 13.17
N SER A 561 21.41 -27.07 13.92
CA SER A 561 20.67 -28.27 14.30
C SER A 561 19.45 -27.95 15.18
N ASP A 562 18.39 -28.76 15.09
CA ASP A 562 17.19 -28.60 15.92
C ASP A 562 17.50 -28.63 17.41
N ALA A 563 18.48 -29.46 17.84
CA ALA A 563 18.92 -29.53 19.24
C ALA A 563 19.55 -28.20 19.71
N GLU A 564 20.36 -27.58 18.89
CA GLU A 564 20.97 -26.27 19.18
C GLU A 564 19.88 -25.16 19.15
N LEU A 565 18.96 -25.19 18.20
CA LEU A 565 17.83 -24.24 18.18
C LEU A 565 16.96 -24.36 19.42
N ALA A 566 16.70 -25.58 19.91
CA ALA A 566 15.97 -25.82 21.14
C ALA A 566 16.70 -25.27 22.37
N ALA A 567 18.03 -25.46 22.45
CA ALA A 567 18.85 -24.90 23.52
C ALA A 567 18.82 -23.37 23.51
N ARG A 568 19.00 -22.74 22.33
CA ARG A 568 18.94 -21.28 22.18
C ARG A 568 17.56 -20.72 22.51
N ARG A 569 16.49 -21.44 22.17
CA ARG A 569 15.12 -21.08 22.55
C ARG A 569 14.94 -21.02 24.06
N HIS A 570 15.41 -22.03 24.77
CA HIS A 570 15.36 -22.04 26.24
C HIS A 570 16.10 -20.85 26.85
N GLU A 571 17.28 -20.50 26.31
CA GLU A 571 18.02 -19.30 26.74
C GLU A 571 17.22 -18.01 26.49
N GLN A 572 16.60 -17.86 25.31
CA GLN A 572 15.83 -16.67 24.97
C GLN A 572 14.53 -16.56 25.78
N GLU A 573 13.90 -17.66 26.12
CA GLU A 573 12.76 -17.70 27.05
C GLU A 573 13.14 -17.13 28.43
N ALA A 574 14.30 -17.50 28.94
CA ALA A 574 14.83 -16.96 30.20
C ALA A 574 15.15 -15.45 30.11
N LEU A 575 15.56 -14.95 28.96
CA LEU A 575 15.83 -13.53 28.69
C LEU A 575 14.56 -12.72 28.37
N GLY A 576 13.42 -13.37 28.10
CA GLY A 576 12.12 -12.75 27.82
C GLY A 576 12.03 -12.16 26.40
N TRP A 577 12.72 -12.73 25.44
CA TRP A 577 12.66 -12.36 24.01
C TRP A 577 12.86 -10.85 23.75
N LYS A 578 13.96 -10.32 24.28
CA LYS A 578 14.31 -8.90 24.20
C LYS A 578 15.69 -8.73 23.58
N PRO A 579 15.99 -7.56 22.99
CA PRO A 579 17.34 -7.22 22.56
C PRO A 579 18.33 -7.35 23.72
N ALA A 580 19.52 -7.91 23.46
CA ALA A 580 20.58 -8.07 24.47
C ALA A 580 21.07 -6.71 24.98
N VAL A 581 21.06 -5.68 24.14
CA VAL A 581 21.39 -4.30 24.49
C VAL A 581 20.13 -3.45 24.44
N ALA A 582 19.84 -2.77 25.55
CA ALA A 582 18.67 -1.87 25.62
C ALA A 582 18.79 -0.75 24.57
N ARG A 583 17.77 -0.60 23.75
CA ARG A 583 17.71 0.45 22.73
C ARG A 583 17.34 1.80 23.36
N LYS A 584 17.97 2.87 22.88
CA LYS A 584 17.58 4.25 23.22
C LYS A 584 16.39 4.67 22.34
N ARG A 585 15.24 4.05 22.56
CA ARG A 585 14.00 4.29 21.81
C ARG A 585 12.90 4.72 22.77
N ASN A 586 12.22 5.83 22.45
CA ASN A 586 11.11 6.31 23.26
C ASN A 586 9.81 5.61 22.82
N VAL A 587 9.38 4.60 23.57
CA VAL A 587 8.12 3.91 23.33
C VAL A 587 7.01 4.62 24.12
N THR A 588 6.22 5.41 23.39
CA THR A 588 5.11 6.20 23.95
C THR A 588 3.90 5.34 24.31
N THR A 589 2.91 5.95 24.99
CA THR A 589 1.65 5.26 25.34
C THR A 589 0.92 4.72 24.09
N ALA A 590 0.88 5.47 23.00
CA ALA A 590 0.24 5.02 21.76
C ALA A 590 0.92 3.77 21.17
N LEU A 591 2.24 3.75 21.13
CA LEU A 591 3.01 2.61 20.64
C LEU A 591 2.88 1.39 21.56
N LYS A 592 2.85 1.60 22.89
CA LYS A 592 2.59 0.52 23.86
C LYS A 592 1.21 -0.09 23.67
N ALA A 593 0.18 0.74 23.45
CA ALA A 593 -1.18 0.29 23.20
C ALA A 593 -1.27 -0.57 21.92
N TYR A 594 -0.62 -0.15 20.84
CA TYR A 594 -0.55 -0.96 19.62
C TYR A 594 0.17 -2.29 19.87
N ALA A 595 1.38 -2.27 20.45
CA ALA A 595 2.20 -3.46 20.70
C ALA A 595 1.51 -4.50 21.61
N ALA A 596 0.66 -4.04 22.52
CA ALA A 596 -0.06 -4.93 23.45
C ALA A 596 -1.00 -5.90 22.71
N PHE A 597 -1.55 -5.48 21.58
CA PHE A 597 -2.52 -6.26 20.79
C PHE A 597 -2.01 -6.68 19.41
N ALA A 598 -0.84 -6.18 18.99
CA ALA A 598 -0.31 -6.46 17.65
C ALA A 598 -0.07 -7.96 17.43
N ALA A 599 -0.60 -8.48 16.33
CA ALA A 599 -0.30 -9.79 15.79
C ALA A 599 1.00 -9.75 14.97
N SER A 600 1.53 -10.92 14.63
CA SER A 600 2.68 -11.06 13.72
C SER A 600 2.31 -10.66 12.28
N ALA A 601 3.33 -10.46 11.46
CA ALA A 601 3.19 -9.96 10.10
C ALA A 601 2.42 -10.89 9.16
N ASP A 602 2.51 -12.22 9.35
CA ASP A 602 1.73 -13.23 8.64
C ASP A 602 0.21 -13.07 8.79
N LYS A 603 -0.23 -12.35 9.83
CA LYS A 603 -1.63 -11.97 10.11
C LYS A 603 -1.91 -10.50 9.80
N GLY A 604 -1.06 -9.83 9.00
CA GLY A 604 -1.22 -8.43 8.65
C GLY A 604 -0.88 -7.43 9.75
N ALA A 605 -0.22 -7.85 10.83
CA ALA A 605 0.10 -7.01 11.98
C ALA A 605 -1.11 -6.25 12.55
N VAL A 606 -2.28 -6.88 12.53
CA VAL A 606 -3.55 -6.35 13.07
C VAL A 606 -3.55 -6.38 14.59
N ARG A 607 -4.49 -5.67 15.21
CA ARG A 607 -4.75 -5.83 16.64
C ARG A 607 -5.70 -7.00 16.86
N ILE A 608 -5.26 -8.00 17.60
CA ILE A 608 -6.11 -9.09 18.09
C ILE A 608 -6.50 -8.76 19.53
N LEU A 609 -7.79 -8.57 19.75
CA LEU A 609 -8.33 -8.29 21.08
C LEU A 609 -8.49 -9.62 21.84
N PRO A 610 -8.20 -9.66 23.14
CA PRO A 610 -8.54 -10.81 23.97
C PRO A 610 -10.06 -10.97 24.01
N GLU A 611 -10.52 -12.24 23.98
CA GLU A 611 -11.94 -12.59 24.16
C GLU A 611 -12.48 -12.21 25.54
#